data_aed9ae1cef0729175b09733bdf4028b5
#
_entry.id   aed9ae1cef0729175b09733bdf4028b5
#
_cell.length_a   1.000
_cell.length_b   1.000
_cell.length_c   1.000
_cell.angle_alpha   90.00
_cell.angle_beta   90.00
_cell.angle_gamma   90.00
#
_symmetry.space_group_name_H-M   'P 1'
#
loop_
_entity.id
_entity.type
_entity.pdbx_description
1 polymer ?
#
loop_
_entity_poly.entity_id
_entity_poly.type
_entity_poly.pdbx_seq_one_letter_code
_entity_poly.pdbx_strand_id
1 'polypeptide(L)'
;MTEEKNMVNEGLNTLVFNNDEFGNVRTVILNNNPWFVGKDVAECLGYTNSKKAIRDHVDDEDKIMGERNVTPSITDKLGRVQYPVFINESGLYALIFGSKLDKAKEFKHWVTSEVLPQIRKTG
;
A
#
# COMPACT_ATOMS: atom_id res chain seq x y z
N MET A 1 13.15 14.56 -19.17
CA MET A 1 13.06 14.15 -18.83
C MET A 1 12.78 13.90 -18.39
N THR A 2 12.73 13.96 -18.14
CA THR A 2 12.50 13.48 -17.59
C THR A 2 12.13 13.18 -16.98
N GLU A 3 11.98 13.22 -16.67
CA GLU A 3 11.68 12.86 -16.06
C GLU A 3 11.23 12.86 -15.47
N GLU A 4 11.26 13.17 -15.35
CA GLU A 4 10.97 13.11 -14.71
C GLU A 4 10.36 13.26 -14.21
N LYS A 5 10.19 13.61 -14.33
CA LYS A 5 9.70 13.69 -13.79
C LYS A 5 9.09 13.82 -13.23
N ASN A 6 8.84 14.00 -13.09
CA ASN A 6 8.28 14.00 -12.42
C ASN A 6 7.93 14.21 -11.75
N MET A 7 7.78 14.31 -11.50
CA MET A 7 7.53 14.43 -10.76
C MET A 7 6.99 14.90 -10.18
N VAL A 8 6.53 15.32 -10.04
CA VAL A 8 5.96 15.54 -9.40
C VAL A 8 5.31 15.44 -8.87
N ASN A 9 4.92 15.39 -8.67
CA ASN A 9 4.42 15.07 -8.05
C ASN A 9 4.19 14.65 -7.53
N GLU A 10 3.68 14.89 -7.58
CA GLU A 10 3.62 14.23 -7.19
C GLU A 10 4.31 13.39 -7.45
N GLY A 11 4.95 13.69 -8.02
CA GLY A 11 5.87 12.87 -8.40
C GLY A 11 6.16 11.76 -7.66
N LEU A 12 5.60 11.52 -7.21
CA LEU A 12 5.83 10.45 -6.36
C LEU A 12 5.93 9.20 -7.13
N ASN A 13 6.78 8.32 -6.72
CA ASN A 13 6.93 7.00 -7.28
C ASN A 13 5.73 6.16 -6.84
N THR A 14 4.56 6.49 -7.37
CA THR A 14 3.33 5.77 -7.06
C THR A 14 3.18 4.63 -8.05
N LEU A 15 2.99 3.43 -7.53
CA LEU A 15 2.77 2.23 -8.31
C LEU A 15 1.43 1.63 -7.95
N VAL A 16 0.73 1.08 -8.93
CA VAL A 16 -0.54 0.40 -8.67
C VAL A 16 -0.39 -1.03 -9.18
N PHE A 17 -0.56 -1.98 -8.28
CA PHE A 17 -0.51 -3.39 -8.60
C PHE A 17 -1.92 -3.95 -8.64
N ASN A 18 -2.29 -4.53 -9.78
CA ASN A 18 -3.64 -5.02 -10.02
C ASN A 18 -3.66 -6.54 -9.96
N ASN A 19 -4.67 -7.08 -9.31
CA ASN A 19 -4.87 -8.52 -9.25
C ASN A 19 -6.36 -8.79 -9.43
N ASP A 20 -6.70 -9.67 -10.38
CA ASP A 20 -8.10 -9.94 -10.70
C ASP A 20 -8.84 -10.58 -9.54
N GLU A 21 -8.14 -11.31 -8.68
CA GLU A 21 -8.76 -12.01 -7.58
C GLU A 21 -8.86 -11.15 -6.32
N PHE A 22 -7.80 -10.40 -6.00
CA PHE A 22 -7.72 -9.69 -4.72
C PHE A 22 -8.07 -8.21 -4.82
N GLY A 23 -7.85 -7.59 -5.97
CA GLY A 23 -8.05 -6.17 -6.15
C GLY A 23 -6.75 -5.44 -6.37
N ASN A 24 -6.74 -4.16 -6.07
CA ASN A 24 -5.61 -3.29 -6.38
C ASN A 24 -4.91 -2.83 -5.12
N VAL A 25 -3.58 -2.73 -5.19
CA VAL A 25 -2.78 -2.20 -4.10
C VAL A 25 -1.96 -1.03 -4.62
N ARG A 26 -2.20 0.16 -4.06
CA ARG A 26 -1.43 1.35 -4.38
C ARG A 26 -0.24 1.44 -3.44
N THR A 27 0.90 1.81 -3.99
CA THR A 27 2.17 1.78 -3.28
C THR A 27 2.96 3.04 -3.61
N VAL A 28 3.66 3.58 -2.64
CA VAL A 28 4.61 4.67 -2.86
C VAL A 28 5.97 4.24 -2.35
N ILE A 29 7.02 4.84 -2.89
CA ILE A 29 8.38 4.57 -2.47
C ILE A 29 8.88 5.78 -1.69
N LEU A 30 9.24 5.60 -0.43
CA LEU A 30 9.75 6.66 0.42
C LEU A 30 11.09 6.20 0.99
N ASN A 31 12.13 6.99 0.75
CA ASN A 31 13.47 6.68 1.23
C ASN A 31 13.90 5.27 0.83
N ASN A 32 13.60 4.90 -0.43
CA ASN A 32 13.93 3.61 -1.02
C ASN A 32 13.18 2.43 -0.39
N ASN A 33 12.14 2.71 0.37
CA ASN A 33 11.34 1.65 0.98
C ASN A 33 9.91 1.71 0.46
N PRO A 34 9.26 0.57 0.23
CA PRO A 34 7.88 0.58 -0.22
C PRO A 34 6.93 0.84 0.94
N TRP A 35 5.92 1.65 0.69
CA TRP A 35 4.84 1.92 1.63
C TRP A 35 3.53 1.70 0.89
N PHE A 36 2.68 0.86 1.46
CA PHE A 36 1.43 0.44 0.82
C PHE A 36 0.26 1.18 1.42
N VAL A 37 -0.75 1.49 0.61
CA VAL A 37 -1.99 2.04 1.15
C VAL A 37 -2.64 0.97 2.00
N GLY A 38 -2.72 1.21 3.30
CA GLY A 38 -3.19 0.22 4.26
C GLY A 38 -4.61 -0.26 3.96
N LYS A 39 -5.48 0.66 3.56
CA LYS A 39 -6.85 0.32 3.21
C LYS A 39 -6.91 -0.70 2.08
N ASP A 40 -6.07 -0.50 1.05
CA ASP A 40 -6.06 -1.41 -0.10
C ASP A 40 -5.67 -2.81 0.32
N VAL A 41 -4.62 -2.91 1.13
CA VAL A 41 -4.14 -4.22 1.61
C VAL A 41 -5.21 -4.90 2.45
N ALA A 42 -5.80 -4.15 3.38
CA ALA A 42 -6.83 -4.71 4.26
C ALA A 42 -8.03 -5.21 3.45
N GLU A 43 -8.45 -4.45 2.45
CA GLU A 43 -9.58 -4.86 1.61
C GLU A 43 -9.25 -6.11 0.81
N CYS A 44 -8.05 -6.19 0.24
CA CYS A 44 -7.61 -7.38 -0.48
C CYS A 44 -7.63 -8.62 0.41
N LEU A 45 -7.36 -8.43 1.71
CA LEU A 45 -7.30 -9.53 2.67
C LEU A 45 -8.64 -9.83 3.34
N GLY A 46 -9.71 -9.19 2.89
CA GLY A 46 -11.05 -9.53 3.35
C GLY A 46 -11.47 -8.87 4.65
N TYR A 47 -10.70 -7.92 5.16
CA TYR A 47 -11.12 -7.19 6.34
C TYR A 47 -12.30 -6.29 6.02
N THR A 48 -13.34 -6.33 6.84
CA THR A 48 -14.54 -5.53 6.62
C THR A 48 -14.38 -4.10 7.11
N ASN A 49 -13.45 -3.87 8.05
CA ASN A 49 -13.17 -2.54 8.58
C ASN A 49 -11.67 -2.32 8.54
N SER A 50 -11.22 -1.65 7.49
CA SER A 50 -9.78 -1.47 7.27
C SER A 50 -9.11 -0.63 8.36
N LYS A 51 -9.80 0.41 8.86
CA LYS A 51 -9.22 1.24 9.92
C LYS A 51 -8.98 0.44 11.18
N LYS A 52 -9.97 -0.38 11.55
CA LYS A 52 -9.84 -1.22 12.73
C LYS A 52 -8.74 -2.27 12.56
N ALA A 53 -8.67 -2.88 11.37
CA ALA A 53 -7.66 -3.88 11.09
C ALA A 53 -6.25 -3.30 11.24
N ILE A 54 -6.03 -2.11 10.68
CA ILE A 54 -4.73 -1.47 10.77
C ILE A 54 -4.40 -1.13 12.22
N ARG A 55 -5.37 -0.59 12.96
CA ARG A 55 -5.17 -0.25 14.35
C ARG A 55 -4.84 -1.48 15.20
N ASP A 56 -5.51 -2.60 14.92
CA ASP A 56 -5.38 -3.79 15.76
C ASP A 56 -4.13 -4.63 15.41
N HIS A 57 -3.68 -4.59 14.16
CA HIS A 57 -2.64 -5.51 13.70
C HIS A 57 -1.31 -4.84 13.36
N VAL A 58 -1.31 -3.56 13.05
CA VAL A 58 -0.09 -2.88 12.57
C VAL A 58 0.47 -1.99 13.68
N ASP A 59 1.74 -2.23 14.03
CA ASP A 59 2.41 -1.42 15.06
C ASP A 59 2.57 0.02 14.58
N ASP A 60 2.61 0.96 15.53
CA ASP A 60 2.74 2.38 15.21
C ASP A 60 3.98 2.68 14.37
N GLU A 61 5.07 1.97 14.61
CA GLU A 61 6.31 2.16 13.87
C GLU A 61 6.24 1.66 12.44
N ASP A 62 5.22 0.87 12.12
CA ASP A 62 5.06 0.26 10.80
C ASP A 62 4.03 0.97 9.94
N LYS A 63 3.54 2.14 10.39
CA LYS A 63 2.55 2.87 9.62
C LYS A 63 2.80 4.37 9.68
N ILE A 64 2.29 5.06 8.67
CA ILE A 64 2.30 6.52 8.59
C ILE A 64 0.86 6.96 8.51
N MET A 65 0.43 7.73 9.51
CA MET A 65 -0.93 8.26 9.50
C MET A 65 -1.04 9.38 8.48
N GLY A 66 -2.12 9.39 7.70
CA GLY A 66 -2.30 10.39 6.67
C GLY A 66 -2.44 11.78 7.28
N GLU A 67 -1.71 12.73 6.71
CA GLU A 67 -1.77 14.11 7.20
C GLU A 67 -1.55 15.06 6.04
N ARG A 68 -2.52 15.94 5.84
CA ARG A 68 -2.51 16.89 4.74
C ARG A 68 -1.22 17.70 4.74
N ASN A 69 -0.58 17.80 3.58
CA ASN A 69 0.65 18.55 3.37
C ASN A 69 1.87 17.99 4.10
N VAL A 70 1.74 16.84 4.73
CA VAL A 70 2.84 16.20 5.44
C VAL A 70 3.17 14.83 4.84
N THR A 71 2.12 14.02 4.61
CA THR A 71 2.32 12.68 4.07
C THR A 71 1.93 12.65 2.60
N PRO A 72 2.37 11.63 1.86
CA PRO A 72 1.98 11.51 0.46
C PRO A 72 0.47 11.43 0.27
N SER A 73 0.01 11.95 -0.84
CA SER A 73 -1.39 11.91 -1.19
C SER A 73 -1.63 10.96 -2.34
N ILE A 74 -2.86 10.51 -2.49
CA ILE A 74 -3.32 9.76 -3.65
C ILE A 74 -4.59 10.42 -4.16
N THR A 75 -4.93 10.14 -5.42
CA THR A 75 -6.14 10.67 -6.02
C THR A 75 -7.10 9.51 -6.26
N ASP A 76 -8.35 9.65 -5.80
CA ASP A 76 -9.34 8.61 -6.01
C ASP A 76 -9.95 8.71 -7.41
N LYS A 77 -10.91 7.82 -7.70
CA LYS A 77 -11.53 7.75 -9.03
C LYS A 77 -12.29 9.01 -9.40
N LEU A 78 -12.71 9.79 -8.42
CA LEU A 78 -13.44 11.02 -8.63
C LEU A 78 -12.53 12.24 -8.69
N GLY A 79 -11.22 12.03 -8.68
CA GLY A 79 -10.25 13.10 -8.72
C GLY A 79 -10.00 13.79 -7.40
N ARG A 80 -10.52 13.24 -6.30
CA ARG A 80 -10.33 13.86 -4.98
C ARG A 80 -9.00 13.42 -4.39
N VAL A 81 -8.30 14.39 -3.79
CA VAL A 81 -7.03 14.13 -3.13
C VAL A 81 -7.29 13.55 -1.75
N GLN A 82 -6.58 12.49 -1.42
CA GLN A 82 -6.71 11.83 -0.13
C GLN A 82 -5.34 11.59 0.48
N TYR A 83 -5.31 11.50 1.81
CA TYR A 83 -4.09 11.27 2.58
C TYR A 83 -4.28 9.99 3.39
N PRO A 84 -4.06 8.84 2.75
CA PRO A 84 -4.35 7.55 3.39
C PRO A 84 -3.27 7.19 4.40
N VAL A 85 -3.59 6.22 5.24
CA VAL A 85 -2.60 5.58 6.09
C VAL A 85 -1.76 4.65 5.22
N PHE A 86 -0.46 4.78 5.31
CA PHE A 86 0.47 3.88 4.62
C PHE A 86 1.07 2.91 5.62
N ILE A 87 1.33 1.69 5.17
CA ILE A 87 1.98 0.68 5.99
C ILE A 87 3.23 0.18 5.24
N ASN A 88 4.24 -0.18 6.01
CA ASN A 88 5.46 -0.71 5.41
C ASN A 88 5.33 -2.23 5.21
N GLU A 89 6.43 -2.88 4.83
CA GLU A 89 6.41 -4.31 4.57
C GLU A 89 6.05 -5.12 5.81
N SER A 90 6.56 -4.72 6.98
CA SER A 90 6.18 -5.38 8.23
C SER A 90 4.69 -5.27 8.52
N GLY A 91 4.11 -4.09 8.28
CA GLY A 91 2.68 -3.89 8.47
C GLY A 91 1.87 -4.73 7.49
N LEU A 92 2.36 -4.85 6.26
CA LEU A 92 1.74 -5.70 5.26
C LEU A 92 1.65 -7.15 5.75
N TYR A 93 2.78 -7.69 6.24
CA TYR A 93 2.79 -9.08 6.73
C TYR A 93 1.93 -9.24 7.98
N ALA A 94 1.87 -8.22 8.84
CA ALA A 94 1.00 -8.29 10.02
C ALA A 94 -0.47 -8.44 9.62
N LEU A 95 -0.91 -7.70 8.60
CA LEU A 95 -2.27 -7.84 8.11
C LEU A 95 -2.51 -9.18 7.45
N ILE A 96 -1.53 -9.69 6.71
CA ILE A 96 -1.64 -11.03 6.11
C ILE A 96 -1.80 -12.07 7.20
N PHE A 97 -0.96 -12.00 8.23
CA PHE A 97 -0.98 -12.98 9.32
C PHE A 97 -2.31 -12.95 10.08
N GLY A 98 -2.88 -11.76 10.27
CA GLY A 98 -4.14 -11.61 10.99
C GLY A 98 -5.38 -11.88 10.16
N SER A 99 -5.24 -12.09 8.86
CA SER A 99 -6.39 -12.28 7.98
C SER A 99 -7.02 -13.64 8.18
N LYS A 100 -8.35 -13.68 8.12
CA LYS A 100 -9.11 -14.93 8.18
C LYS A 100 -9.50 -15.40 6.80
N LEU A 101 -9.06 -14.71 5.77
CA LEU A 101 -9.35 -15.09 4.40
C LEU A 101 -8.59 -16.37 4.06
N ASP A 102 -9.27 -17.36 3.51
CA ASP A 102 -8.64 -18.63 3.13
C ASP A 102 -7.50 -18.41 2.13
N LYS A 103 -7.62 -17.37 1.31
CA LYS A 103 -6.65 -17.10 0.26
C LYS A 103 -5.56 -16.13 0.68
N ALA A 104 -5.43 -15.85 1.97
CA ALA A 104 -4.38 -14.95 2.45
C ALA A 104 -2.99 -15.44 2.06
N LYS A 105 -2.78 -16.74 2.06
CA LYS A 105 -1.51 -17.34 1.66
C LYS A 105 -1.22 -17.06 0.18
N GLU A 106 -2.23 -17.11 -0.65
CA GLU A 106 -2.08 -16.80 -2.08
C GLU A 106 -1.81 -15.32 -2.29
N PHE A 107 -2.44 -14.46 -1.51
CA PHE A 107 -2.15 -13.04 -1.54
C PHE A 107 -0.69 -12.78 -1.17
N LYS A 108 -0.21 -13.43 -0.11
CA LYS A 108 1.19 -13.31 0.30
C LYS A 108 2.11 -13.75 -0.83
N HIS A 109 1.77 -14.85 -1.50
CA HIS A 109 2.58 -15.35 -2.60
C HIS A 109 2.63 -14.33 -3.75
N TRP A 110 1.49 -13.73 -4.09
CA TRP A 110 1.45 -12.72 -5.12
C TRP A 110 2.34 -11.53 -4.76
N VAL A 111 2.25 -11.06 -3.53
CA VAL A 111 3.04 -9.92 -3.07
C VAL A 111 4.54 -10.26 -3.13
N THR A 112 4.93 -11.42 -2.64
CA THR A 112 6.35 -11.77 -2.56
C THR A 112 6.94 -12.14 -3.91
N SER A 113 6.15 -12.70 -4.82
CA SER A 113 6.66 -13.15 -6.11
C SER A 113 6.53 -12.10 -7.22
N GLU A 114 5.61 -11.14 -7.10
CA GLU A 114 5.37 -10.17 -8.16
C GLU A 114 5.46 -8.72 -7.70
N VAL A 115 4.78 -8.36 -6.60
CA VAL A 115 4.71 -6.96 -6.17
C VAL A 115 6.06 -6.47 -5.66
N LEU A 116 6.63 -7.16 -4.68
CA LEU A 116 7.90 -6.73 -4.09
C LEU A 116 9.07 -6.79 -5.07
N PRO A 117 9.21 -7.85 -5.89
CA PRO A 117 10.27 -7.84 -6.90
C PRO A 117 10.15 -6.69 -7.89
N GLN A 118 8.93 -6.35 -8.29
CA GLN A 118 8.72 -5.24 -9.23
C GLN A 118 9.11 -3.90 -8.58
N ILE A 119 8.80 -3.71 -7.31
CA ILE A 119 9.19 -2.52 -6.57
C ILE A 119 10.72 -2.44 -6.49
N ARG A 120 11.38 -3.52 -6.13
CA ARG A 120 12.83 -3.54 -6.01
C ARG A 120 13.51 -3.30 -7.35
N LYS A 121 12.91 -3.76 -8.43
CA LYS A 121 13.44 -3.57 -9.76
C LYS A 121 13.38 -2.10 -10.19
N THR A 122 12.33 -1.39 -9.79
CA THR A 122 12.13 0.00 -10.19
C THR A 122 12.68 0.98 -9.17
N GLY A 123 12.80 0.55 -7.96
CA GLY A 123 13.29 1.38 -6.88
C GLY A 123 14.78 1.30 -6.76
#